data_b085cf981bd90dd9201711c5be983b38
#
_entry.id   b085cf981bd90dd9201711c5be983b38
#
_cell.length_a   1.000
_cell.length_b   1.000
_cell.length_c   1.000
_cell.angle_alpha   90.00
_cell.angle_beta   90.00
_cell.angle_gamma   90.00
#
_symmetry.space_group_name_H-M   'P 1'
#
loop_
_entity.id
_entity.type
_entity.pdbx_description
1 polymer ?
#
loop_
_entity_poly.entity_id
_entity_poly.type
_entity_poly.pdbx_seq_one_letter_code
_entity_poly.pdbx_strand_id
1 'polypeptide(L)'
;MSGQNRQRESRVEWRIQKIGQMILVLCVAYGIGTLVGHLHTKSVAASAKPVDPKMIAITFDDGPNPEYTRKLLKGLKKRGVKATFFVLGEEVEQYPDILEEIYEDGHLIGVHSYEHVNFGQIGDEAAIEQIEKTQEAIYEVTGEYAGYIRPPYGCWKKELDAKVPMIEVLWDVDPLDWATTDADTVVQRILENTEEGSIILLHDASQSSVQAALTVIDVLTKQGYEFVTVEELLIE
;
A
#
# COMPACT_ATOMS: atom_id res chain seq x y z
N MET A 1 39.68 1.84 8.02
CA MET A 1 38.43 1.15 7.65
C MET A 1 37.35 2.20 7.63
N SER A 2 36.79 2.47 6.46
CA SER A 2 35.93 3.63 6.17
C SER A 2 34.54 3.49 6.80
N GLY A 3 33.88 4.62 7.07
CA GLY A 3 32.55 4.68 7.70
C GLY A 3 31.47 3.88 6.98
N GLN A 4 31.61 3.67 5.67
CA GLN A 4 30.70 2.85 4.85
C GLN A 4 30.65 1.36 5.26
N ASN A 5 31.75 0.77 5.73
CA ASN A 5 31.73 -0.62 6.21
C ASN A 5 30.99 -0.77 7.54
N ARG A 6 31.08 0.21 8.43
CA ARG A 6 30.32 0.19 9.70
C ARG A 6 28.82 0.33 9.50
N GLN A 7 28.41 1.17 8.56
CA GLN A 7 26.98 1.32 8.23
C GLN A 7 26.40 0.06 7.57
N ARG A 8 27.18 -0.63 6.75
CA ARG A 8 26.76 -1.88 6.11
C ARG A 8 26.62 -3.03 7.11
N GLU A 9 27.54 -3.13 8.07
CA GLU A 9 27.47 -4.12 9.16
C GLU A 9 26.27 -3.85 10.09
N SER A 10 26.01 -2.61 10.47
CA SER A 10 24.86 -2.26 11.32
C SER A 10 23.51 -2.55 10.65
N ARG A 11 23.40 -2.35 9.31
CA ARG A 11 22.20 -2.68 8.54
C ARG A 11 21.96 -4.20 8.47
N VAL A 12 23.02 -5.00 8.32
CA VAL A 12 22.91 -6.47 8.31
C VAL A 12 22.50 -6.99 9.69
N GLU A 13 23.11 -6.47 10.77
CA GLU A 13 22.76 -6.85 12.14
C GLU A 13 21.32 -6.49 12.49
N TRP A 14 20.84 -5.31 12.09
CA TRP A 14 19.45 -4.89 12.28
C TRP A 14 18.46 -5.81 11.53
N ARG A 15 18.76 -6.18 10.26
CA ARG A 15 17.94 -7.13 9.48
C ARG A 15 17.87 -8.50 10.17
N ILE A 16 18.99 -9.02 10.67
CA ILE A 16 19.03 -10.30 11.39
C ILE A 16 18.22 -10.22 12.69
N GLN A 17 18.28 -9.10 13.40
CA GLN A 17 17.56 -8.90 14.65
C GLN A 17 16.03 -8.80 14.41
N LYS A 18 15.58 -8.10 13.36
CA LYS A 18 14.14 -8.03 12.96
C LYS A 18 13.62 -9.40 12.51
N ILE A 19 14.35 -10.15 11.69
CA ILE A 19 13.99 -11.52 11.30
C ILE A 19 13.91 -12.43 12.53
N GLY A 20 14.84 -12.33 13.46
CA GLY A 20 14.82 -13.08 14.72
C GLY A 20 13.62 -12.75 15.60
N GLN A 21 13.22 -11.47 15.68
CA GLN A 21 12.01 -11.04 16.41
C GLN A 21 10.73 -11.55 15.74
N MET A 22 10.64 -11.52 14.40
CA MET A 22 9.50 -12.03 13.66
C MET A 22 9.33 -13.54 13.80
N ILE A 23 10.43 -14.31 13.77
CA ILE A 23 10.43 -15.77 14.02
C ILE A 23 10.00 -16.05 15.47
N LEU A 24 10.45 -15.26 16.44
CA LEU A 24 10.08 -15.44 17.85
C LEU A 24 8.58 -15.18 18.07
N VAL A 25 8.01 -14.16 17.42
CA VAL A 25 6.57 -13.86 17.48
C VAL A 25 5.76 -15.00 16.85
N LEU A 26 6.18 -15.54 15.71
CA LEU A 26 5.54 -16.69 15.07
C LEU A 26 5.62 -17.96 15.92
N CYS A 27 6.75 -18.22 16.59
CA CYS A 27 6.90 -19.36 17.50
C CYS A 27 6.02 -19.23 18.75
N VAL A 28 5.87 -18.02 19.30
CA VAL A 28 5.00 -17.76 20.45
C VAL A 28 3.53 -17.90 20.05
N ALA A 29 3.14 -17.40 18.88
CA ALA A 29 1.78 -17.55 18.36
C ALA A 29 1.43 -19.03 18.09
N TYR A 30 2.38 -19.82 17.56
CA TYR A 30 2.18 -21.26 17.33
C TYR A 30 2.16 -22.08 18.63
N GLY A 31 2.95 -21.69 19.64
CA GLY A 31 2.99 -22.34 20.97
C GLY A 31 1.74 -22.10 21.81
N ILE A 32 1.06 -20.95 21.63
CA ILE A 32 -0.17 -20.61 22.34
C ILE A 32 -1.38 -21.34 21.72
N GLY A 33 -1.37 -21.57 20.40
CA GLY A 33 -2.45 -22.26 19.68
C GLY A 33 -2.60 -23.74 20.06
N THR A 34 -1.56 -24.39 20.57
CA THR A 34 -1.62 -25.82 20.95
C THR A 34 -2.05 -26.09 22.41
N LEU A 35 -2.16 -25.06 23.25
CA LEU A 35 -2.48 -25.23 24.67
C LEU A 35 -3.97 -24.95 25.04
N VAL A 36 -4.80 -24.48 24.10
CA VAL A 36 -6.22 -24.14 24.34
C VAL A 36 -7.21 -25.17 23.79
N GLY A 37 -6.72 -26.27 23.27
CA GLY A 37 -7.49 -27.32 22.61
C GLY A 37 -8.13 -28.37 23.53
N HIS A 38 -8.65 -28.03 24.70
CA HIS A 38 -9.56 -28.91 25.47
C HIS A 38 -10.35 -28.11 26.50
N LEU A 39 -11.56 -27.67 26.17
CA LEU A 39 -12.67 -27.54 27.14
C LEU A 39 -14.02 -27.20 26.46
N HIS A 40 -14.87 -28.21 26.41
CA HIS A 40 -16.35 -28.17 26.48
C HIS A 40 -17.17 -27.40 25.43
N THR A 41 -17.75 -28.18 24.55
CA THR A 41 -18.99 -27.90 23.80
C THR A 41 -20.15 -27.58 24.73
N LYS A 42 -20.70 -26.39 24.62
CA LYS A 42 -22.13 -26.12 24.89
C LYS A 42 -22.70 -25.40 23.68
N SER A 43 -23.72 -26.01 23.10
CA SER A 43 -24.50 -25.46 22.01
C SER A 43 -25.10 -24.11 22.43
N VAL A 44 -24.80 -23.09 21.64
CA VAL A 44 -25.52 -21.81 21.64
C VAL A 44 -26.05 -21.58 20.24
N ALA A 45 -27.33 -21.20 20.20
CA ALA A 45 -28.11 -20.96 19.01
C ALA A 45 -27.33 -20.30 17.88
N ALA A 46 -27.62 -20.74 16.64
CA ALA A 46 -27.09 -20.15 15.42
C ALA A 46 -27.38 -18.63 15.37
N SER A 47 -26.44 -17.84 15.88
CA SER A 47 -26.29 -16.47 15.46
C SER A 47 -25.89 -16.53 14.01
N ALA A 48 -26.64 -15.87 13.13
CA ALA A 48 -26.21 -15.64 11.76
C ALA A 48 -24.77 -15.13 11.86
N LYS A 49 -23.82 -15.85 11.22
CA LYS A 49 -22.45 -15.33 11.10
C LYS A 49 -22.57 -13.92 10.57
N PRO A 50 -21.84 -12.94 11.12
CA PRO A 50 -21.68 -11.69 10.44
C PRO A 50 -21.27 -12.05 9.00
N VAL A 51 -21.96 -11.52 8.02
CA VAL A 51 -21.48 -11.58 6.62
C VAL A 51 -20.19 -10.79 6.68
N ASP A 52 -19.05 -11.44 6.39
CA ASP A 52 -17.77 -10.76 6.34
C ASP A 52 -17.93 -9.58 5.36
N PRO A 53 -17.49 -8.38 5.73
CA PRO A 53 -17.63 -7.22 4.85
C PRO A 53 -16.92 -7.51 3.54
N LYS A 54 -17.49 -7.05 2.43
CA LYS A 54 -16.84 -7.13 1.12
C LYS A 54 -15.67 -6.16 1.11
N MET A 55 -14.46 -6.65 1.35
CA MET A 55 -13.27 -5.81 1.41
C MET A 55 -12.74 -5.48 0.02
N ILE A 56 -12.28 -4.25 -0.14
CA ILE A 56 -11.61 -3.72 -1.32
C ILE A 56 -10.51 -2.75 -0.91
N ALA A 57 -9.48 -2.59 -1.74
CA ALA A 57 -8.45 -1.59 -1.53
C ALA A 57 -8.54 -0.46 -2.57
N ILE A 58 -8.51 0.79 -2.10
CA ILE A 58 -8.32 1.95 -2.98
C ILE A 58 -6.87 2.41 -2.86
N THR A 59 -6.22 2.58 -4.01
CA THR A 59 -4.79 2.87 -4.07
C THR A 59 -4.51 4.06 -4.97
N PHE A 60 -3.46 4.81 -4.64
CA PHE A 60 -3.05 6.03 -5.34
C PHE A 60 -1.57 5.95 -5.69
N ASP A 61 -1.24 6.16 -6.96
CA ASP A 61 0.11 6.16 -7.49
C ASP A 61 0.60 7.59 -7.77
N ASP A 62 1.92 7.76 -7.94
CA ASP A 62 2.64 8.96 -8.37
C ASP A 62 2.75 10.10 -7.35
N GLY A 63 2.10 10.04 -6.21
CA GLY A 63 2.20 11.06 -5.16
C GLY A 63 3.52 11.04 -4.37
N PRO A 64 3.63 11.95 -3.38
CA PRO A 64 2.65 12.94 -2.97
C PRO A 64 2.57 14.16 -3.89
N ASN A 65 1.35 14.63 -4.20
CA ASN A 65 1.12 15.84 -4.99
C ASN A 65 0.77 17.02 -4.08
N PRO A 66 1.42 18.20 -4.23
CA PRO A 66 1.24 19.33 -3.31
C PRO A 66 -0.17 19.94 -3.31
N GLU A 67 -0.91 19.80 -4.40
CA GLU A 67 -2.24 20.37 -4.52
C GLU A 67 -3.34 19.36 -4.17
N TYR A 68 -3.21 18.11 -4.61
CA TYR A 68 -4.32 17.16 -4.62
C TYR A 68 -4.26 16.13 -3.49
N THR A 69 -3.07 15.68 -3.07
CA THR A 69 -2.94 14.67 -2.00
C THR A 69 -3.59 15.14 -0.70
N ARG A 70 -3.35 16.40 -0.27
CA ARG A 70 -4.00 16.94 0.94
C ARG A 70 -5.51 17.06 0.84
N LYS A 71 -6.05 17.36 -0.35
CA LYS A 71 -7.50 17.35 -0.57
C LYS A 71 -8.07 15.96 -0.44
N LEU A 72 -7.36 14.95 -0.97
CA LEU A 72 -7.71 13.56 -0.86
C LEU A 72 -7.68 13.09 0.59
N LEU A 73 -6.58 13.30 1.32
CA LEU A 73 -6.41 12.93 2.73
C LEU A 73 -7.53 13.48 3.61
N LYS A 74 -7.87 14.77 3.44
CA LYS A 74 -9.01 15.38 4.13
C LYS A 74 -10.33 14.68 3.82
N GLY A 75 -10.52 14.25 2.59
CA GLY A 75 -11.71 13.52 2.15
C GLY A 75 -11.78 12.11 2.72
N LEU A 76 -10.67 11.37 2.74
CA LEU A 76 -10.52 10.04 3.33
C LEU A 76 -10.76 10.09 4.84
N LYS A 77 -10.11 11.00 5.54
CA LYS A 77 -10.25 11.20 7.00
C LYS A 77 -11.69 11.46 7.41
N LYS A 78 -12.42 12.30 6.64
CA LYS A 78 -13.84 12.58 6.89
C LYS A 78 -14.72 11.33 6.79
N ARG A 79 -14.30 10.35 6.00
CA ARG A 79 -15.03 9.10 5.77
C ARG A 79 -14.55 7.95 6.64
N GLY A 80 -13.45 8.14 7.37
CA GLY A 80 -12.81 7.11 8.18
C GLY A 80 -12.20 5.98 7.34
N VAL A 81 -11.83 6.28 6.10
CA VAL A 81 -11.30 5.31 5.14
C VAL A 81 -9.77 5.36 5.13
N LYS A 82 -9.15 4.18 5.14
CA LYS A 82 -7.72 4.01 4.88
C LYS A 82 -7.49 3.63 3.43
N ALA A 83 -6.33 4.02 2.90
CA ALA A 83 -5.93 3.76 1.53
C ALA A 83 -4.46 3.37 1.48
N THR A 84 -3.98 2.95 0.31
CA THR A 84 -2.56 2.72 0.06
C THR A 84 -2.03 3.72 -0.95
N PHE A 85 -0.89 4.30 -0.66
CA PHE A 85 -0.20 5.26 -1.53
C PHE A 85 1.12 4.66 -2.00
N PHE A 86 1.27 4.44 -3.31
CA PHE A 86 2.53 4.05 -3.93
C PHE A 86 3.24 5.31 -4.42
N VAL A 87 4.26 5.72 -3.67
CA VAL A 87 4.87 7.04 -3.83
C VAL A 87 6.13 7.02 -4.69
N LEU A 88 6.37 8.12 -5.42
CA LEU A 88 7.64 8.38 -6.10
C LEU A 88 8.65 8.98 -5.12
N GLY A 89 9.87 8.47 -5.15
CA GLY A 89 10.92 8.94 -4.25
C GLY A 89 11.23 10.43 -4.43
N GLU A 90 11.28 10.93 -5.66
CA GLU A 90 11.50 12.36 -5.96
C GLU A 90 10.40 13.26 -5.40
N GLU A 91 9.14 12.81 -5.42
CA GLU A 91 8.03 13.57 -4.86
C GLU A 91 8.04 13.52 -3.32
N VAL A 92 8.48 12.41 -2.73
CA VAL A 92 8.70 12.31 -1.28
C VAL A 92 9.76 13.29 -0.80
N GLU A 93 10.91 13.37 -1.47
CA GLU A 93 11.97 14.33 -1.13
C GLU A 93 11.51 15.78 -1.30
N GLN A 94 10.65 16.05 -2.28
CA GLN A 94 10.14 17.38 -2.55
C GLN A 94 9.03 17.81 -1.56
N TYR A 95 8.20 16.85 -1.09
CA TYR A 95 7.04 17.11 -0.23
C TYR A 95 7.00 16.16 0.98
N PRO A 96 8.06 16.11 1.81
CA PRO A 96 8.15 15.18 2.94
C PRO A 96 7.04 15.39 3.98
N ASP A 97 6.59 16.62 4.16
CA ASP A 97 5.49 16.97 5.04
C ASP A 97 4.13 16.39 4.62
N ILE A 98 3.93 16.14 3.31
CA ILE A 98 2.72 15.47 2.83
C ILE A 98 2.83 13.95 3.06
N LEU A 99 4.01 13.36 2.88
CA LEU A 99 4.22 11.95 3.23
C LEU A 99 4.01 11.71 4.73
N GLU A 100 4.48 12.63 5.59
CA GLU A 100 4.22 12.58 7.03
C GLU A 100 2.72 12.60 7.33
N GLU A 101 1.94 13.47 6.66
CA GLU A 101 0.47 13.49 6.79
C GLU A 101 -0.17 12.16 6.36
N ILE A 102 0.30 11.52 5.25
CA ILE A 102 -0.17 10.20 4.80
C ILE A 102 0.09 9.16 5.89
N TYR A 103 1.30 9.14 6.45
CA TYR A 103 1.73 8.20 7.47
C TYR A 103 0.97 8.39 8.80
N GLU A 104 0.86 9.63 9.29
CA GLU A 104 0.17 9.96 10.55
C GLU A 104 -1.34 9.68 10.48
N ASP A 105 -1.96 9.87 9.32
CA ASP A 105 -3.37 9.51 9.10
C ASP A 105 -3.56 7.98 9.00
N GLY A 106 -2.48 7.18 9.07
CA GLY A 106 -2.50 5.71 9.13
C GLY A 106 -2.84 5.06 7.80
N HIS A 107 -2.46 5.67 6.70
CA HIS A 107 -2.49 5.05 5.39
C HIS A 107 -1.25 4.17 5.19
N LEU A 108 -1.35 3.16 4.32
CA LEU A 108 -0.21 2.35 3.93
C LEU A 108 0.61 3.07 2.86
N ILE A 109 1.93 3.05 3.01
CA ILE A 109 2.86 3.61 2.03
C ILE A 109 3.59 2.45 1.33
N GLY A 110 3.62 2.49 0.01
CA GLY A 110 4.39 1.59 -0.86
C GLY A 110 5.32 2.37 -1.79
N VAL A 111 6.23 1.65 -2.43
CA VAL A 111 7.21 2.20 -3.38
C VAL A 111 6.64 2.20 -4.79
N HIS A 112 6.86 3.31 -5.55
CA HIS A 112 6.51 3.41 -6.98
C HIS A 112 7.70 3.81 -7.87
N SER A 113 8.92 3.34 -7.56
CA SER A 113 10.20 3.84 -8.10
C SER A 113 10.56 5.26 -7.60
N TYR A 114 11.73 5.76 -8.03
CA TYR A 114 12.16 7.11 -7.65
C TYR A 114 11.68 8.15 -8.67
N GLU A 115 11.84 7.90 -10.00
CA GLU A 115 11.56 8.81 -11.11
C GLU A 115 10.51 8.27 -12.10
N HIS A 116 9.62 7.39 -11.66
CA HIS A 116 8.59 6.74 -12.49
C HIS A 116 9.17 6.01 -13.72
N VAL A 117 10.30 5.33 -13.57
CA VAL A 117 10.95 4.60 -14.67
C VAL A 117 10.36 3.21 -14.88
N ASN A 118 10.22 2.80 -16.14
CA ASN A 118 9.78 1.46 -16.48
C ASN A 118 10.91 0.44 -16.19
N PHE A 119 10.74 -0.40 -15.18
CA PHE A 119 11.74 -1.40 -14.79
C PHE A 119 12.03 -2.43 -15.88
N GLY A 120 11.08 -2.69 -16.79
CA GLY A 120 11.27 -3.54 -17.94
C GLY A 120 12.28 -2.99 -18.98
N GLN A 121 12.57 -1.69 -18.93
CA GLN A 121 13.42 -1.00 -19.91
C GLN A 121 14.81 -0.61 -19.37
N ILE A 122 15.09 -0.84 -18.08
CA ILE A 122 16.37 -0.52 -17.44
C ILE A 122 17.05 -1.78 -16.90
N GLY A 123 18.34 -1.70 -16.58
CA GLY A 123 19.08 -2.80 -15.95
C GLY A 123 18.59 -3.09 -14.52
N ASP A 124 18.85 -4.30 -14.01
CA ASP A 124 18.41 -4.68 -12.65
C ASP A 124 19.05 -3.81 -11.58
N GLU A 125 20.33 -3.47 -11.72
CA GLU A 125 21.03 -2.60 -10.79
C GLU A 125 20.39 -1.21 -10.73
N ALA A 126 20.00 -0.66 -11.89
CA ALA A 126 19.31 0.63 -11.98
C ALA A 126 17.90 0.56 -11.38
N ALA A 127 17.18 -0.55 -11.58
CA ALA A 127 15.87 -0.75 -10.94
C ALA A 127 16.00 -0.84 -9.41
N ILE A 128 17.00 -1.57 -8.90
CA ILE A 128 17.28 -1.66 -7.47
C ILE A 128 17.65 -0.28 -6.88
N GLU A 129 18.45 0.51 -7.61
CA GLU A 129 18.81 1.87 -7.17
C GLU A 129 17.56 2.77 -7.05
N GLN A 130 16.63 2.71 -8.00
CA GLN A 130 15.36 3.43 -7.96
C GLN A 130 14.54 3.05 -6.71
N ILE A 131 14.47 1.75 -6.40
CA ILE A 131 13.75 1.24 -5.25
C ILE A 131 14.43 1.66 -3.94
N GLU A 132 15.75 1.50 -3.86
CA GLU A 132 16.52 1.84 -2.64
C GLU A 132 16.47 3.34 -2.32
N LYS A 133 16.53 4.21 -3.34
CA LYS A 133 16.39 5.66 -3.15
C LYS A 133 15.01 6.02 -2.61
N THR A 134 13.96 5.43 -3.15
CA THR A 134 12.59 5.68 -2.67
C THR A 134 12.41 5.16 -1.25
N GLN A 135 12.95 3.99 -0.93
CA GLN A 135 12.93 3.44 0.42
C GLN A 135 13.64 4.34 1.43
N GLU A 136 14.79 4.92 1.05
CA GLU A 136 15.53 5.85 1.91
C GLU A 136 14.72 7.14 2.13
N ALA A 137 14.12 7.71 1.07
CA ALA A 137 13.27 8.90 1.19
C ALA A 137 12.05 8.65 2.11
N ILE A 138 11.40 7.50 1.99
CA ILE A 138 10.30 7.10 2.89
C ILE A 138 10.82 6.97 4.33
N TYR A 139 11.94 6.30 4.52
CA TYR A 139 12.51 6.04 5.84
C TYR A 139 12.93 7.33 6.56
N GLU A 140 13.48 8.32 5.85
CA GLU A 140 13.86 9.61 6.42
C GLU A 140 12.68 10.35 7.05
N VAL A 141 11.48 10.17 6.49
CA VAL A 141 10.26 10.83 6.99
C VAL A 141 9.55 9.99 8.06
N THR A 142 9.37 8.68 7.80
CA THR A 142 8.51 7.83 8.62
C THR A 142 9.25 7.01 9.67
N GLY A 143 10.56 6.82 9.51
CA GLY A 143 11.37 5.89 10.30
C GLY A 143 11.13 4.41 9.97
N GLU A 144 10.33 4.10 8.94
CA GLU A 144 9.99 2.74 8.53
C GLU A 144 10.25 2.51 7.03
N TYR A 145 10.62 1.28 6.66
CA TYR A 145 10.75 0.88 5.26
C TYR A 145 9.44 0.28 4.77
N ALA A 146 9.03 0.64 3.54
CA ALA A 146 7.84 0.08 2.92
C ALA A 146 8.01 -1.42 2.60
N GLY A 147 6.96 -2.21 2.84
CA GLY A 147 6.94 -3.63 2.53
C GLY A 147 6.38 -3.96 1.13
N TYR A 148 5.76 -2.98 0.48
CA TYR A 148 4.99 -3.16 -0.76
C TYR A 148 5.54 -2.27 -1.86
N ILE A 149 5.50 -2.80 -3.10
CA ILE A 149 5.92 -2.09 -4.30
C ILE A 149 4.89 -2.26 -5.41
N ARG A 150 4.60 -1.18 -6.11
CA ARG A 150 3.92 -1.22 -7.40
C ARG A 150 4.90 -0.71 -8.45
N PRO A 151 5.32 -1.56 -9.41
CA PRO A 151 6.23 -1.11 -10.44
C PRO A 151 5.50 -0.17 -11.42
N PRO A 152 6.14 0.93 -11.88
CA PRO A 152 5.56 1.78 -12.91
C PRO A 152 5.11 0.98 -14.13
N TYR A 153 3.94 1.31 -14.68
CA TYR A 153 3.30 0.62 -15.81
C TYR A 153 2.99 -0.87 -15.56
N GLY A 154 3.03 -1.35 -14.30
CA GLY A 154 2.91 -2.77 -13.97
C GLY A 154 4.07 -3.63 -14.49
N CYS A 155 5.19 -3.03 -14.83
CA CYS A 155 6.32 -3.72 -15.43
C CYS A 155 7.33 -4.19 -14.38
N TRP A 156 7.13 -5.40 -13.86
CA TRP A 156 8.07 -6.06 -12.95
C TRP A 156 8.99 -7.03 -13.70
N LYS A 157 10.18 -7.25 -13.15
CA LYS A 157 11.13 -8.27 -13.62
C LYS A 157 11.27 -9.36 -12.58
N LYS A 158 11.03 -10.59 -12.97
CA LYS A 158 11.16 -11.76 -12.08
C LYS A 158 12.55 -11.89 -11.45
N GLU A 159 13.59 -11.38 -12.11
CA GLU A 159 14.96 -11.36 -11.60
C GLU A 159 15.12 -10.49 -10.35
N LEU A 160 14.19 -9.57 -10.11
CA LEU A 160 14.15 -8.71 -8.93
C LEU A 160 13.59 -9.43 -7.69
N ASP A 161 12.79 -10.48 -7.84
CA ASP A 161 12.14 -11.19 -6.72
C ASP A 161 13.15 -11.66 -5.66
N ALA A 162 14.31 -12.15 -6.10
CA ALA A 162 15.35 -12.62 -5.19
C ALA A 162 16.23 -11.49 -4.59
N LYS A 163 16.14 -10.27 -5.14
CA LYS A 163 16.99 -9.13 -4.80
C LYS A 163 16.25 -8.08 -3.98
N VAL A 164 14.95 -7.98 -4.18
CA VAL A 164 14.07 -6.97 -3.57
C VAL A 164 13.06 -7.67 -2.67
N PRO A 165 13.24 -7.62 -1.33
CA PRO A 165 12.35 -8.29 -0.37
C PRO A 165 11.07 -7.46 -0.14
N MET A 166 10.31 -7.22 -1.19
CA MET A 166 9.05 -6.46 -1.17
C MET A 166 7.95 -7.27 -1.86
N ILE A 167 6.72 -7.03 -1.50
CA ILE A 167 5.56 -7.65 -2.13
C ILE A 167 5.12 -6.77 -3.30
N GLU A 168 5.13 -7.33 -4.51
CA GLU A 168 4.57 -6.69 -5.70
C GLU A 168 3.05 -6.61 -5.58
N VAL A 169 2.47 -5.43 -5.83
CA VAL A 169 1.03 -5.20 -5.83
C VAL A 169 0.63 -4.54 -7.14
N LEU A 170 -0.14 -5.24 -7.95
CA LEU A 170 -0.79 -4.70 -9.13
C LEU A 170 -2.21 -4.21 -8.81
N TRP A 171 -3.11 -4.20 -9.77
CA TRP A 171 -4.50 -3.76 -9.62
C TRP A 171 -5.45 -4.64 -10.43
N ASP A 172 -6.71 -4.66 -10.02
CA ASP A 172 -7.79 -5.33 -10.72
C ASP A 172 -8.62 -4.34 -11.54
N VAL A 173 -8.73 -3.08 -11.06
CA VAL A 173 -9.54 -2.04 -11.69
C VAL A 173 -8.67 -0.83 -12.02
N ASP A 174 -8.45 -0.58 -13.32
CA ASP A 174 -7.85 0.65 -13.86
C ASP A 174 -8.94 1.48 -14.57
N PRO A 175 -9.43 2.56 -13.97
CA PRO A 175 -10.46 3.41 -14.55
C PRO A 175 -9.92 4.41 -15.57
N LEU A 176 -8.60 4.42 -15.83
CA LEU A 176 -7.92 5.36 -16.73
C LEU A 176 -8.18 6.83 -16.32
N ASP A 177 -8.07 7.14 -15.04
CA ASP A 177 -8.29 8.48 -14.49
C ASP A 177 -7.26 9.50 -14.98
N TRP A 178 -6.04 9.01 -15.27
CA TRP A 178 -4.96 9.77 -15.90
C TRP A 178 -5.27 10.19 -17.35
N ALA A 179 -6.18 9.52 -18.03
CA ALA A 179 -6.53 9.74 -19.44
C ALA A 179 -7.78 10.64 -19.63
N THR A 180 -8.43 11.07 -18.56
CA THR A 180 -9.65 11.89 -18.63
C THR A 180 -9.75 12.87 -17.47
N THR A 181 -10.39 14.01 -17.70
CA THR A 181 -10.76 14.98 -16.66
C THR A 181 -12.23 14.87 -16.24
N ASP A 182 -12.95 13.88 -16.76
CA ASP A 182 -14.35 13.61 -16.43
C ASP A 182 -14.45 12.62 -15.26
N ALA A 183 -14.68 13.16 -14.08
CA ALA A 183 -14.81 12.37 -12.86
C ALA A 183 -15.96 11.37 -12.90
N ASP A 184 -17.06 11.68 -13.56
CA ASP A 184 -18.22 10.78 -13.64
C ASP A 184 -17.91 9.55 -14.50
N THR A 185 -17.15 9.71 -15.58
CA THR A 185 -16.63 8.59 -16.38
C THR A 185 -15.71 7.68 -15.54
N VAL A 186 -14.82 8.25 -14.73
CA VAL A 186 -13.95 7.49 -13.83
C VAL A 186 -14.78 6.71 -12.81
N VAL A 187 -15.74 7.36 -12.17
CA VAL A 187 -16.67 6.73 -11.22
C VAL A 187 -17.40 5.55 -11.86
N GLN A 188 -17.98 5.75 -13.03
CA GLN A 188 -18.72 4.70 -13.74
C GLN A 188 -17.83 3.48 -14.00
N ARG A 189 -16.62 3.67 -14.52
CA ARG A 189 -15.68 2.58 -14.81
C ARG A 189 -15.30 1.80 -13.55
N ILE A 190 -15.08 2.47 -12.42
CA ILE A 190 -14.81 1.79 -11.15
C ILE A 190 -16.02 0.97 -10.72
N LEU A 191 -17.20 1.57 -10.66
CA LEU A 191 -18.41 0.90 -10.17
C LEU A 191 -18.82 -0.32 -11.01
N GLU A 192 -18.56 -0.29 -12.33
CA GLU A 192 -18.87 -1.38 -13.25
C GLU A 192 -17.91 -2.58 -13.12
N ASN A 193 -16.69 -2.36 -12.60
CA ASN A 193 -15.63 -3.37 -12.59
C ASN A 193 -15.17 -3.78 -11.18
N THR A 194 -15.72 -3.18 -10.12
CA THR A 194 -15.32 -3.49 -8.74
C THR A 194 -16.07 -4.72 -8.23
N GLU A 195 -15.31 -5.70 -7.76
CA GLU A 195 -15.78 -6.90 -7.07
C GLU A 195 -15.16 -6.97 -5.67
N GLU A 196 -15.59 -7.92 -4.84
CA GLU A 196 -14.96 -8.22 -3.55
C GLU A 196 -13.50 -8.64 -3.76
N GLY A 197 -12.59 -8.08 -3.00
CA GLY A 197 -11.14 -8.31 -3.13
C GLY A 197 -10.45 -7.41 -4.16
N SER A 198 -11.19 -6.54 -4.88
CA SER A 198 -10.59 -5.68 -5.90
C SER A 198 -9.62 -4.66 -5.31
N ILE A 199 -8.50 -4.48 -5.99
CA ILE A 199 -7.55 -3.38 -5.82
C ILE A 199 -7.78 -2.35 -6.92
N ILE A 200 -8.19 -1.15 -6.54
CA ILE A 200 -8.53 -0.05 -7.46
C ILE A 200 -7.32 0.87 -7.61
N LEU A 201 -6.87 1.07 -8.85
CA LEU A 201 -5.82 2.03 -9.19
C LEU A 201 -6.41 3.41 -9.46
N LEU A 202 -5.84 4.42 -8.86
CA LEU A 202 -6.07 5.84 -9.13
C LEU A 202 -4.75 6.62 -8.97
N HIS A 203 -4.78 7.90 -9.31
CA HIS A 203 -3.66 8.82 -9.12
C HIS A 203 -4.14 10.05 -8.35
N ASP A 204 -3.36 10.51 -7.38
CA ASP A 204 -3.71 11.72 -6.61
C ASP A 204 -3.19 13.01 -7.25
N ALA A 205 -3.12 13.02 -8.58
CA ALA A 205 -2.50 14.07 -9.40
C ALA A 205 -3.51 15.05 -10.04
N SER A 206 -4.83 14.86 -9.85
CA SER A 206 -5.84 15.72 -10.47
C SER A 206 -7.09 15.93 -9.61
N GLN A 207 -7.80 17.05 -9.86
CA GLN A 207 -9.07 17.32 -9.21
C GLN A 207 -10.14 16.27 -9.56
N SER A 208 -10.15 15.78 -10.80
CA SER A 208 -11.12 14.76 -11.27
C SER A 208 -10.90 13.43 -10.58
N SER A 209 -9.63 12.97 -10.43
CA SER A 209 -9.30 11.74 -9.73
C SER A 209 -9.70 11.80 -8.25
N VAL A 210 -9.39 12.90 -7.56
CA VAL A 210 -9.80 13.10 -6.16
C VAL A 210 -11.33 13.09 -6.02
N GLN A 211 -12.03 13.79 -6.91
CA GLN A 211 -13.50 13.82 -6.89
C GLN A 211 -14.09 12.43 -7.14
N ALA A 212 -13.55 11.69 -8.11
CA ALA A 212 -13.98 10.35 -8.44
C ALA A 212 -13.75 9.39 -7.26
N ALA A 213 -12.55 9.38 -6.68
CA ALA A 213 -12.20 8.57 -5.52
C ALA A 213 -13.20 8.76 -4.37
N LEU A 214 -13.45 10.01 -3.97
CA LEU A 214 -14.34 10.31 -2.86
C LEU A 214 -15.80 9.95 -3.16
N THR A 215 -16.23 10.07 -4.43
CA THR A 215 -17.57 9.66 -4.87
C THR A 215 -17.72 8.14 -4.83
N VAL A 216 -16.73 7.42 -5.35
CA VAL A 216 -16.70 5.94 -5.33
C VAL A 216 -16.75 5.41 -3.90
N ILE A 217 -15.96 5.99 -2.99
CA ILE A 217 -15.98 5.62 -1.57
C ILE A 217 -17.40 5.78 -0.99
N ASP A 218 -18.06 6.91 -1.25
CA ASP A 218 -19.40 7.16 -0.76
C ASP A 218 -20.46 6.18 -1.32
N VAL A 219 -20.29 5.74 -2.57
CA VAL A 219 -21.21 4.79 -3.22
C VAL A 219 -20.95 3.36 -2.74
N LEU A 220 -19.72 2.88 -2.82
CA LEU A 220 -19.39 1.50 -2.47
C LEU A 220 -19.58 1.21 -0.98
N THR A 221 -19.30 2.17 -0.09
CA THR A 221 -19.60 2.03 1.34
C THR A 221 -21.10 1.82 1.57
N LYS A 222 -21.97 2.54 0.86
CA LYS A 222 -23.44 2.33 0.93
C LYS A 222 -23.88 0.97 0.36
N GLN A 223 -23.08 0.37 -0.51
CA GLN A 223 -23.32 -0.97 -1.07
C GLN A 223 -22.75 -2.09 -0.16
N GLY A 224 -22.16 -1.74 0.99
CA GLY A 224 -21.64 -2.67 1.98
C GLY A 224 -20.18 -3.09 1.75
N TYR A 225 -19.43 -2.35 0.94
CA TYR A 225 -17.99 -2.53 0.82
C TYR A 225 -17.27 -1.83 1.98
N GLU A 226 -16.20 -2.46 2.47
CA GLU A 226 -15.25 -1.90 3.41
C GLU A 226 -13.93 -1.61 2.68
N PHE A 227 -13.41 -0.40 2.88
CA PHE A 227 -12.15 0.02 2.31
C PHE A 227 -11.03 -0.27 3.31
N VAL A 228 -10.08 -1.11 2.88
CA VAL A 228 -8.92 -1.51 3.68
C VAL A 228 -7.62 -1.17 2.92
N THR A 229 -6.47 -1.23 3.60
CA THR A 229 -5.17 -1.15 2.92
C THR A 229 -4.90 -2.43 2.13
N VAL A 230 -3.95 -2.38 1.17
CA VAL A 230 -3.54 -3.61 0.46
C VAL A 230 -2.93 -4.64 1.41
N GLU A 231 -2.30 -4.21 2.50
CA GLU A 231 -1.77 -5.10 3.52
C GLU A 231 -2.90 -5.89 4.21
N GLU A 232 -3.94 -5.20 4.67
CA GLU A 232 -5.09 -5.83 5.29
C GLU A 232 -5.82 -6.77 4.32
N LEU A 233 -5.96 -6.37 3.03
CA LEU A 233 -6.61 -7.17 2.01
C LEU A 233 -5.86 -8.46 1.68
N LEU A 234 -4.52 -8.46 1.71
CA LEU A 234 -3.68 -9.60 1.32
C LEU A 234 -3.38 -10.58 2.46
N ILE A 235 -3.62 -10.20 3.71
CA ILE A 235 -3.32 -11.03 4.90
C ILE A 235 -4.51 -11.92 5.31
N GLU A 236 -5.72 -11.64 4.85
CA GLU A 236 -6.91 -12.48 5.08
C GLU A 236 -7.04 -13.60 4.05
#